data_6e02a46793f1a988b1774098816a66d7
#
_entry.id   6e02a46793f1a988b1774098816a66d7
#
_cell.length_a   1.000
_cell.length_b   1.000
_cell.length_c   1.000
_cell.angle_alpha   90.00
_cell.angle_beta   90.00
_cell.angle_gamma   90.00
#
_symmetry.space_group_name_H-M   'P 1'
#
loop_
_entity.id
_entity.type
_entity.pdbx_description
1 polymer ?
#
loop_
_entity_poly.entity_id
_entity_poly.type
_entity_poly.pdbx_seq_one_letter_code
_entity_poly.pdbx_strand_id
1 'polypeptide(L)'
;MFVMDMLVRRCSSCVPDHIAEAARAEGMAPEKMARLVAGGQIVIPANPERRHRLCAIGEGCTVKVNVNIGTSGSRCDFALEEKKAQAALDNGADAIMDLSTGGDLVAIRKKMLALDTTVGTVPVYEAVRRAGNAADVDADLLFKVIREHCEQGVDFLTLHCGVNRQALDALKLDPRLMGVVSRGGTFHCAMMMLRDEENPLYSEFDYLLEILAEHDVTISLGDGMRPGCLQDAGKLAKSVEYVTLGTLAKRALARGVQRMIEGPGHMPLDQVGYNVRMIKEITDHAPLYLLGPIVTDIAPGYDHVVAAIGGAEACRNGADFLCMVSPSEHLALPDVEDIIEGTRVAKIAAHVGDTVRRHEGYRMEREVQMAEARHLLDWDAQFKLAMYGDHAKAIHIRDGDTDTCSMCGDLCAIKMVRELFEGKEEKQKGSRRS
;
A
#
# COMPACT_ATOMS: atom_id res chain seq x y z
N MET A 1 3.49 -13.62 33.39
CA MET A 1 3.10 -13.16 32.06
C MET A 1 4.36 -13.04 31.23
N PHE A 2 4.64 -13.96 30.31
CA PHE A 2 5.81 -13.86 29.41
C PHE A 2 5.52 -12.67 28.48
N VAL A 3 6.28 -11.59 28.62
CA VAL A 3 6.29 -10.52 27.63
C VAL A 3 6.86 -11.14 26.35
N MET A 4 6.03 -11.24 25.32
CA MET A 4 6.50 -11.72 24.03
C MET A 4 7.63 -10.81 23.55
N ASP A 5 8.75 -11.38 23.15
CA ASP A 5 9.91 -10.60 22.71
C ASP A 5 9.65 -10.11 21.28
N MET A 6 9.12 -8.89 21.19
CA MET A 6 8.67 -8.25 19.94
C MET A 6 9.76 -8.22 18.88
N LEU A 7 9.38 -8.32 17.61
CA LEU A 7 10.29 -8.38 16.47
C LEU A 7 11.32 -7.24 16.49
N VAL A 8 10.90 -6.01 16.74
CA VAL A 8 11.79 -4.83 16.81
C VAL A 8 12.92 -5.03 17.84
N ARG A 9 12.58 -5.56 19.03
CA ARG A 9 13.56 -5.81 20.10
C ARG A 9 14.47 -6.99 19.78
N ARG A 10 13.92 -8.05 19.23
CA ARG A 10 14.71 -9.22 18.77
C ARG A 10 15.73 -8.82 17.72
N CYS A 11 15.35 -7.97 16.76
CA CYS A 11 16.24 -7.48 15.70
C CYS A 11 17.38 -6.61 16.22
N SER A 12 17.27 -6.05 17.43
CA SER A 12 18.36 -5.30 18.07
C SER A 12 19.50 -6.21 18.59
N SER A 13 19.25 -7.49 18.78
CA SER A 13 20.19 -8.47 19.37
C SER A 13 20.59 -9.62 18.45
N CYS A 14 19.73 -9.99 17.51
CA CYS A 14 19.96 -11.10 16.59
C CYS A 14 19.24 -10.90 15.24
N VAL A 15 19.43 -11.84 14.32
CA VAL A 15 18.68 -11.92 13.06
C VAL A 15 17.69 -13.09 13.19
N PRO A 16 16.39 -12.83 13.44
CA PRO A 16 15.37 -13.86 13.47
C PRO A 16 15.20 -14.56 12.10
N ASP A 17 14.78 -15.84 12.10
CA ASP A 17 14.64 -16.63 10.85
C ASP A 17 13.72 -15.96 9.82
N HIS A 18 12.59 -15.40 10.23
CA HIS A 18 11.68 -14.73 9.33
C HIS A 18 12.25 -13.41 8.76
N ILE A 19 13.17 -12.73 9.47
CA ILE A 19 13.94 -11.62 8.91
C ILE A 19 14.87 -12.13 7.79
N ALA A 20 15.54 -13.26 8.00
CA ALA A 20 16.40 -13.87 6.97
C ALA A 20 15.58 -14.30 5.74
N GLU A 21 14.36 -14.78 5.94
CA GLU A 21 13.43 -15.13 4.85
C GLU A 21 12.99 -13.90 4.07
N ALA A 22 12.49 -12.86 4.74
CA ALA A 22 12.06 -11.62 4.13
C ALA A 22 13.22 -10.90 3.41
N ALA A 23 14.42 -10.87 4.02
CA ALA A 23 15.61 -10.29 3.42
C ALA A 23 16.01 -10.98 2.12
N ARG A 24 15.90 -12.32 2.07
CA ARG A 24 16.16 -13.10 0.85
C ARG A 24 15.18 -12.75 -0.26
N ALA A 25 13.89 -12.57 0.06
CA ALA A 25 12.87 -12.18 -0.91
C ALA A 25 13.14 -10.78 -1.49
N GLU A 26 13.68 -9.85 -0.67
CA GLU A 26 14.02 -8.49 -1.09
C GLU A 26 15.44 -8.34 -1.67
N GLY A 27 16.24 -9.43 -1.69
CA GLY A 27 17.64 -9.37 -2.14
C GLY A 27 18.54 -8.54 -1.23
N MET A 28 18.18 -8.39 0.05
CA MET A 28 18.87 -7.60 1.06
C MET A 28 19.66 -8.51 2.02
N ALA A 29 20.79 -8.01 2.55
CA ALA A 29 21.51 -8.71 3.60
C ALA A 29 20.65 -8.81 4.88
N PRO A 30 20.50 -10.01 5.51
CA PRO A 30 19.65 -10.20 6.69
C PRO A 30 20.00 -9.27 7.87
N GLU A 31 21.30 -9.01 8.10
CA GLU A 31 21.78 -8.13 9.16
C GLU A 31 21.40 -6.66 8.89
N LYS A 32 21.37 -6.26 7.62
CA LYS A 32 20.91 -4.92 7.23
C LYS A 32 19.41 -4.80 7.48
N MET A 33 18.60 -5.78 7.06
CA MET A 33 17.16 -5.77 7.31
C MET A 33 16.87 -5.75 8.81
N ALA A 34 17.54 -6.56 9.62
CA ALA A 34 17.36 -6.56 11.08
C ALA A 34 17.64 -5.18 11.69
N ARG A 35 18.73 -4.50 11.29
CA ARG A 35 19.01 -3.13 11.75
C ARG A 35 17.93 -2.13 11.35
N LEU A 36 17.41 -2.23 10.11
CA LEU A 36 16.36 -1.33 9.64
C LEU A 36 15.03 -1.59 10.35
N VAL A 37 14.70 -2.84 10.66
CA VAL A 37 13.53 -3.21 11.48
C VAL A 37 13.70 -2.69 12.92
N ALA A 38 14.86 -2.89 13.53
CA ALA A 38 15.16 -2.38 14.86
C ALA A 38 15.10 -0.83 14.92
N GLY A 39 15.53 -0.15 13.86
CA GLY A 39 15.40 1.30 13.67
C GLY A 39 14.00 1.76 13.26
N GLY A 40 13.10 0.81 12.97
CA GLY A 40 11.73 1.08 12.55
C GLY A 40 11.60 1.68 11.15
N GLN A 41 12.59 1.51 10.30
CA GLN A 41 12.58 1.94 8.89
C GLN A 41 12.03 0.86 7.95
N ILE A 42 11.91 -0.38 8.45
CA ILE A 42 11.19 -1.49 7.84
C ILE A 42 10.20 -2.04 8.85
N VAL A 43 9.03 -2.46 8.38
CA VAL A 43 8.09 -3.31 9.11
C VAL A 43 7.86 -4.61 8.36
N ILE A 44 7.61 -5.68 9.10
CA ILE A 44 7.18 -6.96 8.58
C ILE A 44 5.93 -7.35 9.37
N PRO A 45 4.74 -6.90 8.93
CA PRO A 45 3.50 -7.21 9.61
C PRO A 45 3.24 -8.72 9.56
N ALA A 46 3.34 -9.38 10.69
CA ALA A 46 3.15 -10.82 10.82
C ALA A 46 2.73 -11.15 12.25
N ASN A 47 1.45 -11.38 12.45
CA ASN A 47 0.92 -11.80 13.75
C ASN A 47 1.39 -13.23 14.06
N PRO A 48 1.95 -13.51 15.25
CA PRO A 48 2.47 -14.83 15.62
C PRO A 48 1.42 -15.97 15.63
N GLU A 49 0.14 -15.63 15.70
CA GLU A 49 -0.97 -16.60 15.69
C GLU A 49 -1.17 -17.27 14.31
N ARG A 50 -0.52 -16.77 13.26
CA ARG A 50 -0.63 -17.32 11.91
C ARG A 50 0.70 -17.33 11.15
N ARG A 51 0.74 -18.18 10.12
CA ARG A 51 1.87 -18.22 9.18
C ARG A 51 1.36 -17.92 7.79
N HIS A 52 2.04 -17.03 7.09
CA HIS A 52 1.75 -16.62 5.73
C HIS A 52 3.02 -16.06 5.07
N ARG A 53 2.96 -15.79 3.75
CA ARG A 53 4.04 -15.14 3.03
C ARG A 53 4.33 -13.77 3.64
N LEU A 54 5.58 -13.54 4.02
CA LEU A 54 6.01 -12.30 4.67
C LEU A 54 6.04 -11.14 3.68
N CYS A 55 5.67 -9.95 4.15
CA CYS A 55 5.67 -8.70 3.40
C CYS A 55 6.56 -7.69 4.14
N ALA A 56 7.78 -7.47 3.64
CA ALA A 56 8.66 -6.43 4.17
C ALA A 56 8.36 -5.10 3.48
N ILE A 57 8.07 -4.06 4.26
CA ILE A 57 7.67 -2.73 3.78
C ILE A 57 8.62 -1.70 4.37
N GLY A 58 9.28 -0.89 3.53
CA GLY A 58 10.13 0.19 4.00
C GLY A 58 11.44 0.36 3.24
N GLU A 59 12.43 0.92 3.93
CA GLU A 59 13.70 1.35 3.35
C GLU A 59 14.46 0.20 2.69
N GLY A 60 14.77 0.37 1.40
CA GLY A 60 15.53 -0.61 0.61
C GLY A 60 14.71 -1.83 0.14
N CYS A 61 13.43 -1.94 0.51
CA CYS A 61 12.51 -2.95 -0.03
C CYS A 61 11.86 -2.46 -1.33
N THR A 62 11.34 -3.40 -2.13
CA THR A 62 10.44 -3.07 -3.23
C THR A 62 9.18 -2.41 -2.70
N VAL A 63 8.60 -1.48 -3.47
CA VAL A 63 7.30 -0.88 -3.12
C VAL A 63 6.21 -1.94 -3.16
N LYS A 64 5.43 -2.01 -2.10
CA LYS A 64 4.34 -2.97 -1.95
C LYS A 64 2.99 -2.34 -2.33
N VAL A 65 2.03 -3.21 -2.65
CA VAL A 65 0.65 -2.81 -2.96
C VAL A 65 -0.31 -3.57 -2.05
N ASN A 66 -1.13 -2.81 -1.33
CA ASN A 66 -2.28 -3.32 -0.59
C ASN A 66 -3.55 -3.17 -1.40
N VAL A 67 -4.45 -4.12 -1.30
CA VAL A 67 -5.77 -4.06 -1.91
C VAL A 67 -6.84 -4.09 -0.82
N ASN A 68 -7.69 -3.06 -0.83
CA ASN A 68 -8.85 -2.99 0.05
C ASN A 68 -10.00 -3.80 -0.54
N ILE A 69 -10.61 -4.64 0.28
CA ILE A 69 -11.84 -5.36 -0.02
C ILE A 69 -12.80 -5.19 1.15
N GLY A 70 -14.02 -5.61 0.99
CA GLY A 70 -14.96 -5.66 2.10
C GLY A 70 -16.41 -5.46 1.69
N THR A 71 -17.29 -6.04 2.47
CA THR A 71 -18.73 -5.89 2.34
C THR A 71 -19.20 -4.52 2.82
N SER A 72 -20.34 -4.08 2.30
CA SER A 72 -21.06 -2.92 2.80
C SER A 72 -22.43 -3.30 3.35
N GLY A 73 -23.08 -2.38 4.07
CA GLY A 73 -24.45 -2.60 4.55
C GLY A 73 -25.47 -2.83 3.43
N SER A 74 -25.20 -2.34 2.21
CA SER A 74 -26.04 -2.50 1.03
C SER A 74 -25.67 -3.70 0.16
N ARG A 75 -24.44 -4.22 0.27
CA ARG A 75 -23.95 -5.38 -0.50
C ARG A 75 -23.06 -6.24 0.38
N CYS A 76 -23.59 -7.40 0.76
CA CYS A 76 -22.94 -8.32 1.68
C CYS A 76 -22.84 -9.71 1.03
N ASP A 77 -21.87 -9.86 0.11
CA ASP A 77 -21.59 -11.11 -0.62
C ASP A 77 -20.17 -11.59 -0.28
N PHE A 78 -20.08 -12.51 0.68
CA PHE A 78 -18.82 -13.06 1.17
C PHE A 78 -18.03 -13.83 0.10
N ALA A 79 -18.75 -14.55 -0.78
CA ALA A 79 -18.12 -15.32 -1.84
C ALA A 79 -17.50 -14.39 -2.89
N LEU A 80 -18.13 -13.25 -3.14
CA LEU A 80 -17.58 -12.22 -4.02
C LEU A 80 -16.32 -11.57 -3.41
N GLU A 81 -16.34 -11.25 -2.11
CA GLU A 81 -15.15 -10.66 -1.43
C GLU A 81 -13.96 -11.63 -1.43
N GLU A 82 -14.20 -12.93 -1.23
CA GLU A 82 -13.17 -13.97 -1.34
C GLU A 82 -12.59 -14.06 -2.76
N LYS A 83 -13.44 -13.99 -3.79
CA LYS A 83 -13.00 -13.94 -5.20
C LYS A 83 -12.19 -12.69 -5.51
N LYS A 84 -12.60 -11.53 -4.99
CA LYS A 84 -11.86 -10.27 -5.14
C LYS A 84 -10.48 -10.34 -4.48
N ALA A 85 -10.39 -10.88 -3.27
CA ALA A 85 -9.13 -11.07 -2.58
C ALA A 85 -8.18 -11.99 -3.36
N GLN A 86 -8.68 -13.13 -3.86
CA GLN A 86 -7.87 -14.04 -4.68
C GLN A 86 -7.44 -13.38 -5.98
N ALA A 87 -8.34 -12.67 -6.68
CA ALA A 87 -8.00 -11.94 -7.90
C ALA A 87 -6.93 -10.86 -7.66
N ALA A 88 -6.97 -10.16 -6.53
CA ALA A 88 -5.91 -9.21 -6.15
C ALA A 88 -4.55 -9.91 -6.00
N LEU A 89 -4.50 -11.04 -5.28
CA LEU A 89 -3.27 -11.80 -5.07
C LEU A 89 -2.71 -12.37 -6.38
N ASP A 90 -3.57 -12.91 -7.25
CA ASP A 90 -3.20 -13.44 -8.56
C ASP A 90 -2.65 -12.35 -9.49
N ASN A 91 -3.01 -11.08 -9.25
CA ASN A 91 -2.51 -9.93 -10.00
C ASN A 91 -1.40 -9.14 -9.26
N GLY A 92 -0.84 -9.72 -8.20
CA GLY A 92 0.39 -9.25 -7.59
C GLY A 92 0.22 -8.36 -6.36
N ALA A 93 -0.96 -8.33 -5.73
CA ALA A 93 -1.12 -7.68 -4.42
C ALA A 93 -0.16 -8.31 -3.39
N ASP A 94 0.42 -7.48 -2.53
CA ASP A 94 1.34 -7.89 -1.47
C ASP A 94 0.63 -8.04 -0.12
N ALA A 95 -0.49 -7.36 0.04
CA ALA A 95 -1.34 -7.41 1.24
C ALA A 95 -2.81 -7.17 0.89
N ILE A 96 -3.68 -7.61 1.77
CA ILE A 96 -5.14 -7.37 1.70
C ILE A 96 -5.56 -6.62 2.96
N MET A 97 -6.46 -5.64 2.81
CA MET A 97 -7.10 -5.00 3.96
C MET A 97 -8.60 -5.24 3.91
N ASP A 98 -9.16 -5.85 4.96
CA ASP A 98 -10.60 -6.06 5.12
C ASP A 98 -11.24 -4.81 5.73
N LEU A 99 -12.04 -4.12 4.92
CA LEU A 99 -12.82 -2.93 5.29
C LEU A 99 -14.32 -3.24 5.45
N SER A 100 -14.68 -4.49 5.68
CA SER A 100 -16.07 -4.92 5.79
C SER A 100 -16.84 -4.16 6.87
N THR A 101 -18.07 -3.76 6.51
CA THR A 101 -19.01 -3.07 7.40
C THR A 101 -20.39 -3.71 7.43
N GLY A 102 -20.62 -4.79 6.68
CA GLY A 102 -21.89 -5.52 6.61
C GLY A 102 -21.72 -7.02 6.82
N GLY A 103 -22.73 -7.66 7.41
CA GLY A 103 -22.77 -9.09 7.65
C GLY A 103 -22.01 -9.56 8.88
N ASP A 104 -21.57 -10.81 8.88
CA ASP A 104 -20.74 -11.41 9.94
C ASP A 104 -19.27 -11.05 9.71
N LEU A 105 -18.84 -9.95 10.35
CA LEU A 105 -17.48 -9.40 10.20
C LEU A 105 -16.40 -10.37 10.69
N VAL A 106 -16.71 -11.16 11.72
CA VAL A 106 -15.77 -12.16 12.24
C VAL A 106 -15.57 -13.31 11.24
N ALA A 107 -16.66 -13.77 10.62
CA ALA A 107 -16.59 -14.84 9.61
C ALA A 107 -15.80 -14.38 8.37
N ILE A 108 -16.03 -13.14 7.89
CA ILE A 108 -15.27 -12.57 6.77
C ILE A 108 -13.79 -12.48 7.12
N ARG A 109 -13.45 -11.86 8.24
CA ARG A 109 -12.05 -11.71 8.68
C ARG A 109 -11.34 -13.05 8.76
N LYS A 110 -11.98 -14.09 9.32
CA LYS A 110 -11.41 -15.45 9.35
C LYS A 110 -11.10 -15.98 7.96
N LYS A 111 -11.94 -15.71 6.96
CA LYS A 111 -11.67 -16.11 5.57
C LYS A 111 -10.48 -15.35 4.99
N MET A 112 -10.39 -14.04 5.23
CA MET A 112 -9.24 -13.24 4.78
C MET A 112 -7.94 -13.69 5.45
N LEU A 113 -7.98 -13.99 6.75
CA LEU A 113 -6.84 -14.50 7.51
C LEU A 113 -6.39 -15.92 7.08
N ALA A 114 -7.22 -16.68 6.37
CA ALA A 114 -6.85 -17.97 5.79
C ALA A 114 -6.03 -17.84 4.49
N LEU A 115 -5.94 -16.65 3.89
CA LEU A 115 -5.14 -16.40 2.70
C LEU A 115 -3.65 -16.36 3.05
N ASP A 116 -2.79 -16.77 2.10
CA ASP A 116 -1.33 -16.73 2.24
C ASP A 116 -0.77 -15.32 1.95
N THR A 117 -1.20 -14.35 2.75
CA THR A 117 -0.80 -12.95 2.61
C THR A 117 -0.91 -12.19 3.93
N THR A 118 -0.26 -11.05 4.02
CA THR A 118 -0.45 -10.08 5.10
C THR A 118 -1.85 -9.49 5.06
N VAL A 119 -2.55 -9.46 6.19
CA VAL A 119 -3.93 -8.97 6.30
C VAL A 119 -4.04 -7.84 7.33
N GLY A 120 -4.60 -6.71 6.88
CA GLY A 120 -4.91 -5.55 7.73
C GLY A 120 -6.39 -5.35 7.95
N THR A 121 -6.74 -4.59 8.99
CA THR A 121 -8.13 -4.19 9.29
C THR A 121 -8.20 -2.79 9.90
N VAL A 122 -9.44 -2.27 10.01
CA VAL A 122 -9.75 -0.97 10.63
C VAL A 122 -10.77 -1.17 11.76
N PRO A 123 -10.35 -1.45 13.01
CA PRO A 123 -11.23 -1.87 14.11
C PRO A 123 -12.39 -0.93 14.43
N VAL A 124 -12.21 0.38 14.24
CA VAL A 124 -13.29 1.35 14.51
C VAL A 124 -14.55 1.10 13.67
N TYR A 125 -14.41 0.49 12.48
CA TYR A 125 -15.58 0.15 11.64
C TYR A 125 -16.48 -0.88 12.34
N GLU A 126 -15.87 -1.90 12.92
CA GLU A 126 -16.59 -2.91 13.69
C GLU A 126 -17.14 -2.34 15.01
N ALA A 127 -16.36 -1.50 15.70
CA ALA A 127 -16.83 -0.85 16.93
C ALA A 127 -18.10 -0.02 16.68
N VAL A 128 -18.11 0.81 15.63
CA VAL A 128 -19.29 1.59 15.22
C VAL A 128 -20.46 0.67 14.81
N ARG A 129 -20.17 -0.42 14.11
CA ARG A 129 -21.21 -1.38 13.72
C ARG A 129 -21.87 -2.05 14.94
N ARG A 130 -21.07 -2.42 15.96
CA ARG A 130 -21.56 -3.02 17.21
C ARG A 130 -22.36 -2.03 18.06
N ALA A 131 -21.91 -0.79 18.14
CA ALA A 131 -22.59 0.27 18.88
C ALA A 131 -23.86 0.78 18.18
N GLY A 132 -23.97 0.60 16.85
CA GLY A 132 -25.07 1.11 16.03
C GLY A 132 -24.80 2.51 15.45
N ASN A 133 -24.07 3.36 16.15
CA ASN A 133 -23.59 4.65 15.64
C ASN A 133 -22.25 5.05 16.30
N ALA A 134 -21.57 6.06 15.72
CA ALA A 134 -20.26 6.48 16.21
C ALA A 134 -20.32 7.13 17.61
N ALA A 135 -21.42 7.80 17.97
CA ALA A 135 -21.55 8.47 19.26
C ALA A 135 -21.65 7.49 20.44
N ASP A 136 -22.10 6.27 20.19
CA ASP A 136 -22.27 5.24 21.22
C ASP A 136 -21.01 4.37 21.41
N VAL A 137 -19.97 4.59 20.62
CA VAL A 137 -18.68 3.91 20.79
C VAL A 137 -17.95 4.55 21.97
N ASP A 138 -17.74 3.80 23.04
CA ASP A 138 -16.85 4.18 24.14
C ASP A 138 -15.46 3.58 24.00
N ALA A 139 -14.55 4.00 24.88
CA ALA A 139 -13.16 3.51 24.87
C ALA A 139 -13.11 1.99 25.12
N ASP A 140 -13.91 1.47 26.04
CA ASP A 140 -13.90 0.05 26.41
C ASP A 140 -14.29 -0.83 25.21
N LEU A 141 -15.35 -0.47 24.47
CA LEU A 141 -15.77 -1.19 23.27
C LEU A 141 -14.69 -1.11 22.18
N LEU A 142 -14.10 0.08 21.96
CA LEU A 142 -13.07 0.26 20.93
C LEU A 142 -11.82 -0.59 21.24
N PHE A 143 -11.30 -0.53 22.45
CA PHE A 143 -10.13 -1.33 22.84
C PHE A 143 -10.43 -2.83 22.88
N LYS A 144 -11.63 -3.23 23.25
CA LYS A 144 -12.08 -4.62 23.18
C LYS A 144 -12.05 -5.14 21.74
N VAL A 145 -12.58 -4.37 20.78
CA VAL A 145 -12.56 -4.75 19.35
C VAL A 145 -11.12 -4.82 18.81
N ILE A 146 -10.26 -3.86 19.18
CA ILE A 146 -8.84 -3.90 18.81
C ILE A 146 -8.17 -5.19 19.31
N ARG A 147 -8.36 -5.54 20.59
CA ARG A 147 -7.81 -6.78 21.17
C ARG A 147 -8.32 -8.03 20.45
N GLU A 148 -9.62 -8.09 20.16
CA GLU A 148 -10.20 -9.22 19.42
C GLU A 148 -9.60 -9.37 18.01
N HIS A 149 -9.27 -8.27 17.31
CA HIS A 149 -8.60 -8.35 16.02
C HIS A 149 -7.17 -8.88 16.17
N CYS A 150 -6.43 -8.44 17.19
CA CYS A 150 -5.09 -8.95 17.48
C CYS A 150 -5.11 -10.46 17.80
N GLU A 151 -6.02 -10.89 18.67
CA GLU A 151 -6.20 -12.31 19.08
C GLU A 151 -6.61 -13.21 17.91
N GLN A 152 -7.29 -12.67 16.90
CA GLN A 152 -7.70 -13.42 15.71
C GLN A 152 -6.59 -13.57 14.66
N GLY A 153 -5.45 -12.93 14.86
CA GLY A 153 -4.29 -13.06 13.98
C GLY A 153 -4.19 -12.00 12.88
N VAL A 154 -4.80 -10.82 13.05
CA VAL A 154 -4.62 -9.69 12.12
C VAL A 154 -3.18 -9.17 12.21
N ASP A 155 -2.52 -8.93 11.08
CA ASP A 155 -1.10 -8.60 11.01
C ASP A 155 -0.83 -7.12 11.24
N PHE A 156 -1.73 -6.24 10.79
CA PHE A 156 -1.65 -4.81 11.06
C PHE A 156 -3.02 -4.16 11.22
N LEU A 157 -3.07 -3.11 12.01
CA LEU A 157 -4.30 -2.35 12.28
C LEU A 157 -4.12 -0.91 11.87
N THR A 158 -5.04 -0.39 11.03
CA THR A 158 -5.13 1.05 10.78
C THR A 158 -5.92 1.70 11.90
N LEU A 159 -5.25 2.61 12.61
CA LEU A 159 -5.75 3.27 13.81
C LEU A 159 -5.53 4.79 13.70
N HIS A 160 -6.63 5.55 13.69
CA HIS A 160 -6.60 7.01 13.44
C HIS A 160 -6.28 7.79 14.73
N CYS A 161 -5.12 7.50 15.31
CA CYS A 161 -4.65 8.10 16.56
C CYS A 161 -4.31 9.60 16.42
N GLY A 162 -4.06 10.06 15.19
CA GLY A 162 -3.73 11.47 14.91
C GLY A 162 -4.93 12.41 14.90
N VAL A 163 -6.15 11.86 14.83
CA VAL A 163 -7.40 12.63 14.95
C VAL A 163 -7.61 12.98 16.41
N ASN A 164 -7.28 14.22 16.80
CA ASN A 164 -7.36 14.74 18.16
C ASN A 164 -8.01 16.13 18.19
N ARG A 165 -8.20 16.71 19.36
CA ARG A 165 -8.79 18.06 19.49
C ARG A 165 -8.01 19.13 18.71
N GLN A 166 -6.67 19.04 18.67
CA GLN A 166 -5.85 19.99 17.91
C GLN A 166 -6.14 19.92 16.40
N ALA A 167 -6.31 18.70 15.86
CA ALA A 167 -6.66 18.51 14.46
C ALA A 167 -8.08 19.03 14.15
N LEU A 168 -9.05 18.84 15.06
CA LEU A 168 -10.40 19.41 14.94
C LEU A 168 -10.39 20.94 15.02
N ASP A 169 -9.61 21.53 15.90
CA ASP A 169 -9.50 22.99 16.01
C ASP A 169 -8.80 23.58 14.78
N ALA A 170 -7.80 22.91 14.23
CA ALA A 170 -7.18 23.29 12.97
C ALA A 170 -8.20 23.24 11.79
N LEU A 171 -9.08 22.23 11.77
CA LEU A 171 -10.15 22.14 10.77
C LEU A 171 -11.19 23.27 10.90
N LYS A 172 -11.52 23.71 12.13
CA LYS A 172 -12.41 24.86 12.38
C LYS A 172 -11.74 26.17 11.99
N LEU A 173 -10.44 26.31 12.27
CA LEU A 173 -9.66 27.52 11.97
C LEU A 173 -9.44 27.71 10.47
N ASP A 174 -9.18 26.63 9.74
CA ASP A 174 -8.94 26.62 8.29
C ASP A 174 -9.85 25.59 7.61
N PRO A 175 -11.14 25.95 7.39
CA PRO A 175 -12.15 25.04 6.86
C PRO A 175 -11.81 24.47 5.50
N ARG A 176 -12.23 23.23 5.30
CA ARG A 176 -12.07 22.47 4.06
C ARG A 176 -13.38 22.45 3.26
N LEU A 177 -13.26 22.36 1.95
CA LEU A 177 -14.38 22.18 1.04
C LEU A 177 -15.09 20.83 1.27
N MET A 178 -14.29 19.73 1.40
CA MET A 178 -14.80 18.38 1.61
C MET A 178 -14.85 17.97 3.08
N GLY A 179 -14.34 18.79 3.99
CA GLY A 179 -14.28 18.45 5.42
C GLY A 179 -13.36 17.28 5.74
N VAL A 180 -13.90 16.22 6.34
CA VAL A 180 -13.20 14.98 6.70
C VAL A 180 -13.75 13.84 5.83
N VAL A 181 -12.92 13.26 4.98
CA VAL A 181 -13.32 12.21 4.01
C VAL A 181 -12.85 10.80 4.42
N SER A 182 -11.90 10.71 5.33
CA SER A 182 -11.53 9.41 5.91
C SER A 182 -12.70 8.87 6.74
N ARG A 183 -13.20 7.68 6.42
CA ARG A 183 -14.29 7.05 7.16
C ARG A 183 -13.94 6.88 8.64
N GLY A 184 -12.73 6.35 8.94
CA GLY A 184 -12.25 6.20 10.32
C GLY A 184 -12.03 7.56 10.99
N GLY A 185 -11.44 8.53 10.28
CA GLY A 185 -11.30 9.90 10.74
C GLY A 185 -12.65 10.54 11.11
N THR A 186 -13.66 10.38 10.25
CA THR A 186 -15.02 10.89 10.49
C THR A 186 -15.66 10.25 11.74
N PHE A 187 -15.47 8.94 11.94
CA PHE A 187 -16.01 8.28 13.15
C PHE A 187 -15.38 8.85 14.42
N HIS A 188 -14.06 9.01 14.46
CA HIS A 188 -13.38 9.62 15.61
C HIS A 188 -13.79 11.09 15.81
N CYS A 189 -13.93 11.88 14.75
CA CYS A 189 -14.45 13.25 14.84
C CYS A 189 -15.86 13.25 15.45
N ALA A 190 -16.76 12.36 15.00
CA ALA A 190 -18.12 12.25 15.53
C ALA A 190 -18.12 11.84 17.01
N MET A 191 -17.33 10.84 17.39
CA MET A 191 -17.16 10.42 18.79
C MET A 191 -16.74 11.61 19.66
N MET A 192 -15.68 12.31 19.27
CA MET A 192 -15.13 13.44 20.01
C MET A 192 -16.12 14.62 20.13
N MET A 193 -16.78 14.97 19.02
CA MET A 193 -17.69 16.14 19.01
C MET A 193 -19.01 15.88 19.73
N LEU A 194 -19.56 14.66 19.64
CA LEU A 194 -20.87 14.34 20.25
C LEU A 194 -20.75 14.01 21.71
N ARG A 195 -19.60 13.50 22.17
CA ARG A 195 -19.36 13.19 23.59
C ARG A 195 -18.56 14.26 24.30
N ASP A 196 -18.02 15.25 23.59
CA ASP A 196 -17.08 16.25 24.09
C ASP A 196 -15.86 15.62 24.80
N GLU A 197 -15.39 14.49 24.29
CA GLU A 197 -14.26 13.73 24.80
C GLU A 197 -13.08 13.76 23.81
N GLU A 198 -11.85 13.46 24.27
CA GLU A 198 -10.71 13.27 23.38
C GLU A 198 -10.80 11.88 22.73
N ASN A 199 -10.17 11.72 21.55
CA ASN A 199 -10.03 10.42 20.92
C ASN A 199 -9.29 9.44 21.85
N PRO A 200 -9.92 8.33 22.29
CA PRO A 200 -9.27 7.39 23.20
C PRO A 200 -8.00 6.76 22.63
N LEU A 201 -7.89 6.60 21.30
CA LEU A 201 -6.65 6.11 20.67
C LEU A 201 -5.49 7.10 20.80
N TYR A 202 -5.77 8.39 21.02
CA TYR A 202 -4.76 9.41 21.29
C TYR A 202 -4.49 9.56 22.78
N SER A 203 -5.52 9.72 23.60
CA SER A 203 -5.38 9.96 25.06
C SER A 203 -4.81 8.75 25.80
N GLU A 204 -5.17 7.53 25.38
CA GLU A 204 -4.75 6.27 25.99
C GLU A 204 -3.78 5.48 25.07
N PHE A 205 -2.94 6.20 24.33
CA PHE A 205 -2.05 5.60 23.34
C PHE A 205 -1.07 4.58 23.95
N ASP A 206 -0.62 4.77 25.19
CA ASP A 206 0.25 3.79 25.86
C ASP A 206 -0.48 2.47 26.14
N TYR A 207 -1.75 2.52 26.53
CA TYR A 207 -2.57 1.32 26.69
C TYR A 207 -2.81 0.61 25.34
N LEU A 208 -3.05 1.38 24.27
CA LEU A 208 -3.11 0.82 22.93
C LEU A 208 -1.83 0.07 22.57
N LEU A 209 -0.65 0.67 22.83
CA LEU A 209 0.63 0.04 22.55
C LEU A 209 0.87 -1.23 23.36
N GLU A 210 0.33 -1.33 24.60
CA GLU A 210 0.38 -2.55 25.41
C GLU A 210 -0.39 -3.69 24.72
N ILE A 211 -1.61 -3.42 24.22
CA ILE A 211 -2.40 -4.41 23.47
C ILE A 211 -1.65 -4.89 22.22
N LEU A 212 -1.11 -3.95 21.43
CA LEU A 212 -0.39 -4.31 20.20
C LEU A 212 0.89 -5.10 20.49
N ALA A 213 1.60 -4.76 21.57
CA ALA A 213 2.82 -5.44 21.99
C ALA A 213 2.58 -6.87 22.49
N GLU A 214 1.42 -7.14 23.11
CA GLU A 214 1.04 -8.49 23.55
C GLU A 214 0.94 -9.46 22.37
N HIS A 215 0.64 -8.98 21.17
CA HIS A 215 0.40 -9.77 19.97
C HIS A 215 1.39 -9.50 18.83
N ASP A 216 2.42 -8.66 19.04
CA ASP A 216 3.38 -8.19 18.02
C ASP A 216 2.72 -7.67 16.73
N VAL A 217 1.57 -7.00 16.87
CA VAL A 217 0.78 -6.46 15.76
C VAL A 217 1.33 -5.09 15.34
N THR A 218 1.50 -4.89 14.03
CA THR A 218 1.96 -3.62 13.47
C THR A 218 0.85 -2.57 13.51
N ILE A 219 1.17 -1.35 13.99
CA ILE A 219 0.27 -0.21 13.87
C ILE A 219 0.46 0.51 12.53
N SER A 220 -0.62 0.71 11.77
CA SER A 220 -0.70 1.71 10.72
C SER A 220 -1.34 2.95 11.30
N LEU A 221 -0.57 4.01 11.50
CA LEU A 221 -1.05 5.29 12.01
C LEU A 221 -1.83 6.00 10.91
N GLY A 222 -3.16 5.90 10.98
CA GLY A 222 -4.09 6.30 9.93
C GLY A 222 -4.16 7.81 9.73
N ASP A 223 -4.33 8.24 8.47
CA ASP A 223 -4.45 9.63 8.03
C ASP A 223 -5.90 10.13 8.07
N GLY A 224 -6.49 10.24 9.24
CA GLY A 224 -7.87 10.67 9.42
C GLY A 224 -8.19 12.05 8.84
N MET A 225 -7.18 12.92 8.74
CA MET A 225 -7.27 14.27 8.18
C MET A 225 -6.69 14.38 6.76
N ARG A 226 -6.63 13.28 5.98
CA ARG A 226 -6.24 13.37 4.57
C ARG A 226 -7.22 14.24 3.79
N PRO A 227 -6.76 15.03 2.79
CA PRO A 227 -7.64 15.83 1.94
C PRO A 227 -8.45 14.93 0.98
N GLY A 228 -9.70 15.31 0.72
CA GLY A 228 -10.62 14.63 -0.20
C GLY A 228 -10.76 15.32 -1.56
N CYS A 229 -10.05 16.43 -1.78
CA CYS A 229 -9.95 17.12 -3.05
C CYS A 229 -8.66 17.94 -3.11
N LEU A 230 -8.26 18.33 -4.32
CA LEU A 230 -7.03 19.11 -4.52
C LEU A 230 -7.04 20.45 -3.77
N GLN A 231 -8.21 21.10 -3.67
CA GLN A 231 -8.37 22.39 -2.99
C GLN A 231 -8.05 22.29 -1.48
N ASP A 232 -8.24 21.13 -0.88
CA ASP A 232 -8.02 20.91 0.56
C ASP A 232 -6.58 20.47 0.90
N ALA A 233 -5.74 20.19 -0.10
CA ALA A 233 -4.39 19.65 0.09
C ALA A 233 -3.46 20.51 0.96
N GLY A 234 -3.61 21.85 0.89
CA GLY A 234 -2.82 22.82 1.64
C GLY A 234 -3.35 23.13 3.04
N LYS A 235 -4.50 22.56 3.47
CA LYS A 235 -5.18 22.92 4.70
C LYS A 235 -4.49 22.42 5.97
N LEU A 236 -4.62 23.21 7.07
CA LEU A 236 -3.87 23.01 8.32
C LEU A 236 -4.09 21.65 8.99
N ALA A 237 -5.31 21.14 9.03
CA ALA A 237 -5.65 19.93 9.78
C ALA A 237 -4.77 18.72 9.42
N LYS A 238 -4.44 18.54 8.13
CA LYS A 238 -3.50 17.49 7.66
C LYS A 238 -2.11 17.65 8.30
N SER A 239 -1.57 18.86 8.30
CA SER A 239 -0.22 19.13 8.81
C SER A 239 -0.13 18.95 10.33
N VAL A 240 -1.17 19.34 11.06
CA VAL A 240 -1.30 19.11 12.51
C VAL A 240 -1.32 17.61 12.81
N GLU A 241 -2.11 16.85 12.04
CA GLU A 241 -2.12 15.39 12.17
C GLU A 241 -0.74 14.78 11.92
N TYR A 242 0.00 15.17 10.88
CA TYR A 242 1.33 14.63 10.60
C TYR A 242 2.32 14.86 11.75
N VAL A 243 2.32 16.04 12.36
CA VAL A 243 3.15 16.31 13.53
C VAL A 243 2.78 15.38 14.70
N THR A 244 1.48 15.18 14.92
CA THR A 244 0.98 14.24 15.92
C THR A 244 1.43 12.82 15.62
N LEU A 245 1.24 12.34 14.37
CA LEU A 245 1.66 11.00 13.93
C LEU A 245 3.17 10.79 14.10
N GLY A 246 3.99 11.82 13.81
CA GLY A 246 5.44 11.78 14.06
C GLY A 246 5.78 11.52 15.52
N THR A 247 5.08 12.18 16.45
CA THR A 247 5.24 11.97 17.88
C THR A 247 4.82 10.56 18.32
N LEU A 248 3.65 10.11 17.83
CA LEU A 248 3.11 8.79 18.16
C LEU A 248 3.98 7.66 17.56
N ALA A 249 4.53 7.85 16.37
CA ALA A 249 5.44 6.90 15.74
C ALA A 249 6.71 6.65 16.57
N LYS A 250 7.29 7.71 17.14
CA LYS A 250 8.44 7.60 18.05
C LYS A 250 8.10 6.85 19.33
N ARG A 251 6.91 7.12 19.90
CA ARG A 251 6.43 6.40 21.10
C ARG A 251 6.20 4.92 20.80
N ALA A 252 5.61 4.57 19.64
CA ALA A 252 5.39 3.18 19.24
C ALA A 252 6.72 2.43 19.13
N LEU A 253 7.72 2.99 18.42
CA LEU A 253 9.03 2.38 18.30
C LEU A 253 9.73 2.19 19.66
N ALA A 254 9.68 3.19 20.53
CA ALA A 254 10.27 3.11 21.87
C ALA A 254 9.64 1.98 22.72
N ARG A 255 8.37 1.64 22.49
CA ARG A 255 7.69 0.49 23.10
C ARG A 255 8.01 -0.84 22.39
N GLY A 256 8.67 -0.80 21.21
CA GLY A 256 9.01 -1.97 20.38
C GLY A 256 7.89 -2.37 19.42
N VAL A 257 6.83 -1.60 19.29
CA VAL A 257 5.74 -1.86 18.34
C VAL A 257 6.16 -1.41 16.95
N GLN A 258 6.05 -2.30 15.96
CA GLN A 258 6.23 -1.98 14.56
C GLN A 258 5.21 -0.92 14.13
N ARG A 259 5.65 0.09 13.38
CA ARG A 259 4.76 1.17 12.94
C ARG A 259 4.99 1.55 11.49
N MET A 260 3.92 1.83 10.76
CA MET A 260 3.89 2.53 9.48
C MET A 260 2.94 3.71 9.56
N ILE A 261 3.10 4.65 8.65
CA ILE A 261 2.36 5.92 8.65
C ILE A 261 1.51 5.97 7.40
N GLU A 262 0.26 6.41 7.53
CA GLU A 262 -0.55 6.74 6.37
C GLU A 262 -0.35 8.21 5.97
N GLY A 263 -0.54 8.49 4.71
CA GLY A 263 -0.22 9.78 4.12
C GLY A 263 -1.36 10.39 3.32
N PRO A 264 -1.07 11.44 2.53
CA PRO A 264 -2.10 12.22 1.88
C PRO A 264 -2.89 11.44 0.82
N GLY A 265 -4.16 11.76 0.71
CA GLY A 265 -5.04 11.30 -0.36
C GLY A 265 -4.97 12.22 -1.59
N HIS A 266 -5.98 13.11 -1.77
CA HIS A 266 -6.02 14.04 -2.90
C HIS A 266 -5.02 15.19 -2.73
N MET A 267 -4.15 15.40 -3.74
CA MET A 267 -3.28 16.58 -3.76
C MET A 267 -2.71 16.85 -5.16
N PRO A 268 -2.39 18.13 -5.49
CA PRO A 268 -1.69 18.47 -6.71
C PRO A 268 -0.36 17.72 -6.84
N LEU A 269 -0.03 17.31 -8.08
CA LEU A 269 1.15 16.48 -8.36
C LEU A 269 2.46 17.10 -7.84
N ASP A 270 2.62 18.40 -7.96
CA ASP A 270 3.81 19.15 -7.49
C ASP A 270 3.97 19.16 -5.97
N GLN A 271 2.91 18.90 -5.22
CA GLN A 271 2.94 18.83 -3.76
C GLN A 271 3.24 17.41 -3.22
N VAL A 272 3.05 16.37 -4.03
CA VAL A 272 3.23 14.97 -3.61
C VAL A 272 4.63 14.75 -3.03
N GLY A 273 5.67 15.08 -3.77
CA GLY A 273 7.05 14.85 -3.36
C GLY A 273 7.43 15.59 -2.06
N TYR A 274 6.96 16.83 -1.89
CA TYR A 274 7.19 17.58 -0.67
C TYR A 274 6.53 16.91 0.54
N ASN A 275 5.26 16.54 0.44
CA ASN A 275 4.53 15.91 1.54
C ASN A 275 5.13 14.56 1.93
N VAL A 276 5.51 13.73 0.96
CA VAL A 276 6.15 12.44 1.22
C VAL A 276 7.46 12.64 1.99
N ARG A 277 8.36 13.49 1.51
CA ARG A 277 9.63 13.75 2.19
C ARG A 277 9.43 14.33 3.58
N MET A 278 8.49 15.27 3.75
CA MET A 278 8.18 15.85 5.05
C MET A 278 7.71 14.78 6.06
N ILE A 279 6.80 13.89 5.65
CA ILE A 279 6.33 12.81 6.53
C ILE A 279 7.49 11.88 6.89
N LYS A 280 8.31 11.46 5.94
CA LYS A 280 9.49 10.61 6.19
C LYS A 280 10.42 11.24 7.21
N GLU A 281 10.73 12.53 7.09
CA GLU A 281 11.59 13.25 8.02
C GLU A 281 11.03 13.32 9.45
N ILE A 282 9.77 13.71 9.60
CA ILE A 282 9.17 13.86 10.95
C ILE A 282 8.89 12.52 11.65
N THR A 283 8.87 11.41 10.90
CA THR A 283 8.61 10.04 11.41
C THR A 283 9.87 9.17 11.50
N ASP A 284 11.07 9.77 11.38
CA ASP A 284 12.36 9.05 11.36
C ASP A 284 12.37 7.92 10.32
N HIS A 285 11.95 8.25 9.09
CA HIS A 285 11.88 7.35 7.93
C HIS A 285 11.02 6.08 8.14
N ALA A 286 10.00 6.14 9.01
CA ALA A 286 9.03 5.05 9.11
C ALA A 286 8.45 4.70 7.74
N PRO A 287 8.08 3.43 7.49
CA PRO A 287 7.39 3.05 6.25
C PRO A 287 6.16 3.89 6.03
N LEU A 288 5.95 4.34 4.78
CA LEU A 288 4.88 5.24 4.41
C LEU A 288 3.89 4.55 3.48
N TYR A 289 2.63 4.46 3.91
CA TYR A 289 1.51 3.83 3.23
C TYR A 289 0.54 4.90 2.72
N LEU A 290 0.25 4.92 1.42
CA LEU A 290 -0.51 5.98 0.77
C LEU A 290 -1.73 5.48 0.02
N LEU A 291 -2.84 6.20 0.16
CA LEU A 291 -3.99 6.10 -0.75
C LEU A 291 -3.75 6.99 -1.97
N GLY A 292 -3.38 6.41 -3.07
CA GLY A 292 -3.03 7.12 -4.29
C GLY A 292 -1.57 7.60 -4.30
N PRO A 293 -1.28 8.92 -4.24
CA PRO A 293 -2.18 10.09 -4.18
C PRO A 293 -3.04 10.35 -5.42
N ILE A 294 -4.23 10.88 -5.20
CA ILE A 294 -5.17 11.27 -6.25
C ILE A 294 -4.84 12.68 -6.73
N VAL A 295 -4.33 12.81 -7.95
CA VAL A 295 -3.72 14.06 -8.44
C VAL A 295 -4.64 14.89 -9.35
N THR A 296 -5.87 14.48 -9.52
CA THR A 296 -6.97 15.26 -10.13
C THR A 296 -8.32 14.76 -9.66
N ASP A 297 -9.31 15.66 -9.51
CA ASP A 297 -10.65 15.33 -9.01
C ASP A 297 -11.68 15.12 -10.13
N ILE A 298 -11.31 15.38 -11.40
CA ILE A 298 -12.26 15.41 -12.52
C ILE A 298 -12.19 14.18 -13.43
N ALA A 299 -11.65 13.08 -12.95
CA ALA A 299 -11.51 11.86 -13.73
C ALA A 299 -12.20 10.63 -13.07
N PRO A 300 -13.47 10.75 -12.59
CA PRO A 300 -14.16 9.59 -11.99
C PRO A 300 -14.30 8.46 -13.02
N GLY A 301 -14.08 7.22 -12.56
CA GLY A 301 -13.99 6.04 -13.42
C GLY A 301 -12.57 5.75 -13.93
N TYR A 302 -11.64 6.69 -13.76
CA TYR A 302 -10.21 6.56 -14.03
C TYR A 302 -9.35 6.83 -12.79
N ASP A 303 -9.91 6.75 -11.59
CA ASP A 303 -9.23 7.03 -10.33
C ASP A 303 -7.98 6.15 -10.15
N HIS A 304 -7.99 4.91 -10.63
CA HIS A 304 -6.83 4.01 -10.65
C HIS A 304 -5.66 4.56 -11.47
N VAL A 305 -5.94 5.17 -12.64
CA VAL A 305 -4.91 5.81 -13.48
C VAL A 305 -4.36 7.06 -12.79
N VAL A 306 -5.26 7.88 -12.23
CA VAL A 306 -4.89 9.09 -11.49
C VAL A 306 -4.03 8.74 -10.28
N ALA A 307 -4.41 7.70 -9.52
CA ALA A 307 -3.65 7.17 -8.39
C ALA A 307 -2.29 6.59 -8.80
N ALA A 308 -2.18 5.97 -9.99
CA ALA A 308 -0.90 5.49 -10.49
C ALA A 308 0.09 6.62 -10.79
N ILE A 309 -0.39 7.72 -11.37
CA ILE A 309 0.43 8.91 -11.62
C ILE A 309 0.96 9.49 -10.30
N GLY A 310 0.07 9.71 -9.34
CA GLY A 310 0.45 10.22 -8.02
C GLY A 310 1.29 9.21 -7.21
N GLY A 311 0.97 7.93 -7.32
CA GLY A 311 1.67 6.84 -6.66
C GLY A 311 3.11 6.69 -7.15
N ALA A 312 3.36 6.73 -8.45
CA ALA A 312 4.72 6.70 -9.01
C ALA A 312 5.54 7.91 -8.52
N GLU A 313 4.95 9.11 -8.50
CA GLU A 313 5.58 10.31 -7.96
C GLU A 313 5.87 10.18 -6.45
N ALA A 314 4.93 9.61 -5.69
CA ALA A 314 5.12 9.37 -4.26
C ALA A 314 6.23 8.34 -4.00
N CYS A 315 6.24 7.22 -4.73
CA CYS A 315 7.23 6.16 -4.57
C CYS A 315 8.65 6.65 -4.85
N ARG A 316 8.85 7.41 -5.91
CA ARG A 316 10.19 7.97 -6.18
C ARG A 316 10.67 8.94 -5.10
N ASN A 317 9.77 9.48 -4.28
CA ASN A 317 10.08 10.39 -3.16
C ASN A 317 10.12 9.70 -1.79
N GLY A 318 9.85 8.37 -1.71
CA GLY A 318 10.02 7.60 -0.50
C GLY A 318 8.77 6.89 0.04
N ALA A 319 7.66 6.87 -0.68
CA ALA A 319 6.52 6.03 -0.30
C ALA A 319 6.87 4.55 -0.49
N ASP A 320 6.49 3.72 0.47
CA ASP A 320 6.92 2.32 0.56
C ASP A 320 5.77 1.33 0.29
N PHE A 321 4.52 1.80 0.42
CA PHE A 321 3.34 0.97 0.34
C PHE A 321 2.21 1.78 -0.30
N LEU A 322 1.61 1.26 -1.36
CA LEU A 322 0.49 1.89 -2.05
C LEU A 322 -0.81 1.17 -1.72
N CYS A 323 -1.85 1.92 -1.38
CA CYS A 323 -3.21 1.43 -1.42
C CYS A 323 -3.72 1.47 -2.85
N MET A 324 -4.12 0.33 -3.37
CA MET A 324 -4.75 0.23 -4.68
C MET A 324 -6.04 1.06 -4.70
N VAL A 325 -6.22 1.80 -5.76
CA VAL A 325 -7.45 2.53 -6.08
C VAL A 325 -8.08 1.86 -7.29
N SER A 326 -9.38 1.59 -7.23
CA SER A 326 -10.13 0.93 -8.30
C SER A 326 -10.72 1.93 -9.31
N PRO A 327 -11.09 1.48 -10.53
CA PRO A 327 -11.85 2.32 -11.46
C PRO A 327 -13.18 2.83 -10.88
N SER A 328 -13.79 2.05 -9.99
CA SER A 328 -15.07 2.37 -9.34
C SER A 328 -14.92 3.19 -8.05
N GLU A 329 -13.70 3.62 -7.69
CA GLU A 329 -13.46 4.49 -6.53
C GLU A 329 -14.35 5.74 -6.62
N HIS A 330 -14.94 6.17 -5.52
CA HIS A 330 -15.92 7.27 -5.46
C HIS A 330 -17.25 7.05 -6.20
N LEU A 331 -17.44 5.92 -6.93
CA LEU A 331 -18.63 5.65 -7.73
C LEU A 331 -19.46 4.46 -7.22
N ALA A 332 -18.80 3.33 -6.90
CA ALA A 332 -19.47 2.09 -6.50
C ALA A 332 -18.55 1.17 -5.69
N LEU A 333 -19.12 0.13 -5.09
CA LEU A 333 -18.32 -0.96 -4.53
C LEU A 333 -17.69 -1.74 -5.70
N PRO A 334 -16.34 -1.91 -5.73
CA PRO A 334 -15.66 -2.56 -6.84
C PRO A 334 -16.09 -4.01 -7.04
N ASP A 335 -16.12 -4.44 -8.27
CA ASP A 335 -16.26 -5.84 -8.67
C ASP A 335 -14.88 -6.50 -8.86
N VAL A 336 -14.85 -7.73 -9.39
CA VAL A 336 -13.61 -8.49 -9.58
C VAL A 336 -12.72 -7.85 -10.65
N GLU A 337 -13.30 -7.36 -11.73
CA GLU A 337 -12.56 -6.74 -12.84
C GLU A 337 -11.95 -5.40 -12.39
N ASP A 338 -12.68 -4.61 -11.61
CA ASP A 338 -12.19 -3.38 -11.00
C ASP A 338 -10.96 -3.65 -10.10
N ILE A 339 -11.02 -4.73 -9.32
CA ILE A 339 -9.89 -5.15 -8.45
C ILE A 339 -8.68 -5.57 -9.30
N ILE A 340 -8.90 -6.35 -10.36
CA ILE A 340 -7.82 -6.78 -11.27
C ILE A 340 -7.15 -5.56 -11.89
N GLU A 341 -7.94 -4.67 -12.49
CA GLU A 341 -7.41 -3.49 -13.19
C GLU A 341 -6.68 -2.55 -12.22
N GLY A 342 -7.31 -2.20 -11.09
CA GLY A 342 -6.70 -1.34 -10.07
C GLY A 342 -5.40 -1.93 -9.53
N THR A 343 -5.35 -3.25 -9.27
CA THR A 343 -4.15 -3.92 -8.76
C THR A 343 -3.01 -3.86 -9.78
N ARG A 344 -3.29 -4.16 -11.05
CA ARG A 344 -2.29 -4.11 -12.12
C ARG A 344 -1.69 -2.73 -12.27
N VAL A 345 -2.53 -1.72 -12.30
CA VAL A 345 -2.11 -0.33 -12.48
C VAL A 345 -1.29 0.15 -11.27
N ALA A 346 -1.70 -0.18 -10.04
CA ALA A 346 -0.95 0.13 -8.82
C ALA A 346 0.43 -0.56 -8.80
N LYS A 347 0.52 -1.84 -9.23
CA LYS A 347 1.81 -2.56 -9.33
C LYS A 347 2.73 -1.95 -10.37
N ILE A 348 2.20 -1.43 -11.48
CA ILE A 348 2.99 -0.69 -12.47
C ILE A 348 3.55 0.60 -11.85
N ALA A 349 2.71 1.36 -11.12
CA ALA A 349 3.17 2.57 -10.44
C ALA A 349 4.26 2.29 -9.40
N ALA A 350 4.10 1.23 -8.60
CA ALA A 350 5.10 0.75 -7.65
C ALA A 350 6.43 0.41 -8.35
N HIS A 351 6.37 -0.36 -9.43
CA HIS A 351 7.55 -0.72 -10.22
C HIS A 351 8.26 0.50 -10.81
N VAL A 352 7.52 1.48 -11.36
CA VAL A 352 8.10 2.74 -11.84
C VAL A 352 8.85 3.48 -10.72
N GLY A 353 8.29 3.50 -9.51
CA GLY A 353 8.98 4.04 -8.33
C GLY A 353 10.29 3.29 -8.03
N ASP A 354 10.27 1.97 -8.07
CA ASP A 354 11.43 1.12 -7.81
C ASP A 354 12.56 1.33 -8.83
N THR A 355 12.25 1.60 -10.11
CA THR A 355 13.28 1.90 -11.13
C THR A 355 14.10 3.14 -10.77
N VAL A 356 13.49 4.11 -10.09
CA VAL A 356 14.15 5.35 -9.65
C VAL A 356 14.90 5.16 -8.34
N ARG A 357 14.28 4.48 -7.36
CA ARG A 357 14.86 4.23 -6.03
C ARG A 357 16.11 3.37 -6.08
N ARG A 358 16.19 2.42 -7.02
CA ARG A 358 17.33 1.54 -7.25
C ARG A 358 17.85 0.89 -5.96
N HIS A 359 16.93 0.36 -5.15
CA HIS A 359 17.30 -0.38 -3.94
C HIS A 359 18.15 -1.63 -4.28
N GLU A 360 18.84 -2.22 -3.30
CA GLU A 360 19.78 -3.32 -3.53
C GLU A 360 19.17 -4.55 -4.22
N GLY A 361 17.90 -4.86 -3.88
CA GLY A 361 17.16 -5.96 -4.50
C GLY A 361 16.57 -5.64 -5.87
N TYR A 362 16.55 -4.36 -6.28
CA TYR A 362 16.03 -3.97 -7.56
C TYR A 362 17.04 -4.25 -8.67
N ARG A 363 16.60 -4.94 -9.72
CA ARG A 363 17.45 -5.33 -10.83
C ARG A 363 16.92 -4.75 -12.12
N MET A 364 17.69 -3.83 -12.69
CA MET A 364 17.47 -3.29 -14.03
C MET A 364 17.61 -4.36 -15.14
N GLU A 365 18.14 -5.55 -14.80
CA GLU A 365 18.36 -6.64 -15.78
C GLU A 365 17.08 -7.01 -16.52
N ARG A 366 15.92 -7.03 -15.85
CA ARG A 366 14.63 -7.33 -16.50
C ARG A 366 14.23 -6.28 -17.53
N GLU A 367 14.50 -5.00 -17.27
CA GLU A 367 14.28 -3.90 -18.22
C GLU A 367 15.23 -4.02 -19.42
N VAL A 368 16.50 -4.34 -19.16
CA VAL A 368 17.49 -4.56 -20.22
C VAL A 368 17.11 -5.78 -21.05
N GLN A 369 16.77 -6.91 -20.44
CA GLN A 369 16.32 -8.12 -21.14
C GLN A 369 15.06 -7.86 -21.98
N MET A 370 14.11 -7.08 -21.48
CA MET A 370 12.94 -6.68 -22.25
C MET A 370 13.35 -5.83 -23.47
N ALA A 371 14.28 -4.90 -23.32
CA ALA A 371 14.77 -4.09 -24.42
C ALA A 371 15.48 -4.94 -25.48
N GLU A 372 16.28 -5.92 -25.06
CA GLU A 372 16.95 -6.90 -25.96
C GLU A 372 15.91 -7.76 -26.69
N ALA A 373 14.93 -8.32 -25.98
CA ALA A 373 13.85 -9.12 -26.58
C ALA A 373 13.03 -8.28 -27.58
N ARG A 374 12.77 -7.00 -27.29
CA ARG A 374 12.11 -6.07 -28.22
C ARG A 374 12.98 -5.79 -29.45
N HIS A 375 14.27 -5.61 -29.26
CA HIS A 375 15.21 -5.39 -30.38
C HIS A 375 15.25 -6.61 -31.33
N LEU A 376 15.20 -7.80 -30.76
CA LEU A 376 15.22 -9.05 -31.54
C LEU A 376 13.82 -9.41 -32.10
N LEU A 377 12.77 -8.72 -31.73
CA LEU A 377 11.35 -9.07 -32.00
C LEU A 377 11.01 -10.47 -31.47
N ASP A 378 11.65 -10.88 -30.38
CA ASP A 378 11.36 -12.14 -29.67
C ASP A 378 10.13 -11.95 -28.78
N TRP A 379 8.95 -12.26 -29.32
CA TRP A 379 7.67 -12.09 -28.64
C TRP A 379 7.51 -13.01 -27.44
N ASP A 380 8.00 -14.24 -27.53
CA ASP A 380 7.92 -15.20 -26.42
C ASP A 380 8.74 -14.72 -25.21
N ALA A 381 9.96 -14.21 -25.47
CA ALA A 381 10.76 -13.59 -24.40
C ALA A 381 10.09 -12.33 -23.84
N GLN A 382 9.51 -11.47 -24.69
CA GLN A 382 8.79 -10.28 -24.24
C GLN A 382 7.61 -10.62 -23.32
N PHE A 383 6.78 -11.62 -23.70
CA PHE A 383 5.65 -12.04 -22.87
C PHE A 383 6.10 -12.65 -21.55
N LYS A 384 7.19 -13.39 -21.53
CA LYS A 384 7.79 -13.98 -20.33
C LYS A 384 8.35 -12.92 -19.37
N LEU A 385 8.87 -11.84 -19.90
CA LEU A 385 9.44 -10.72 -19.14
C LEU A 385 8.38 -9.71 -18.71
N ALA A 386 7.24 -9.62 -19.39
CA ALA A 386 6.18 -8.66 -19.08
C ALA A 386 5.58 -8.91 -17.68
N MET A 387 5.18 -7.86 -17.00
CA MET A 387 4.47 -7.97 -15.71
C MET A 387 3.17 -8.76 -15.85
N TYR A 388 2.49 -8.60 -16.99
CA TYR A 388 1.22 -9.25 -17.33
C TYR A 388 1.30 -9.86 -18.73
N GLY A 389 2.12 -10.89 -18.86
CA GLY A 389 2.48 -11.50 -20.16
C GLY A 389 1.30 -12.06 -20.93
N ASP A 390 0.37 -12.75 -20.26
CA ASP A 390 -0.83 -13.30 -20.89
C ASP A 390 -1.72 -12.21 -21.48
N HIS A 391 -1.88 -11.10 -20.75
CA HIS A 391 -2.61 -9.93 -21.23
C HIS A 391 -1.92 -9.31 -22.45
N ALA A 392 -0.61 -9.12 -22.41
CA ALA A 392 0.16 -8.60 -23.53
C ALA A 392 0.07 -9.53 -24.75
N LYS A 393 0.16 -10.85 -24.55
CA LYS A 393 0.03 -11.86 -25.61
C LYS A 393 -1.36 -11.81 -26.25
N ALA A 394 -2.43 -11.75 -25.44
CA ALA A 394 -3.79 -11.64 -25.94
C ALA A 394 -4.02 -10.40 -26.81
N ILE A 395 -3.34 -9.30 -26.50
CA ILE A 395 -3.39 -8.08 -27.33
C ILE A 395 -2.62 -8.28 -28.63
N HIS A 396 -1.42 -8.87 -28.57
CA HIS A 396 -0.55 -9.02 -29.73
C HIS A 396 -1.17 -9.88 -30.83
N ILE A 397 -1.80 -11.00 -30.46
CA ILE A 397 -2.36 -11.97 -31.41
C ILE A 397 -3.75 -11.59 -31.97
N ARG A 398 -4.32 -10.43 -31.62
CA ARG A 398 -5.67 -9.99 -32.07
C ARG A 398 -5.81 -10.01 -33.58
N ASP A 399 -4.75 -9.59 -34.29
CA ASP A 399 -4.74 -9.43 -35.75
C ASP A 399 -3.94 -10.56 -36.45
N GLY A 400 -3.62 -11.63 -35.72
CA GLY A 400 -2.84 -12.77 -36.17
C GLY A 400 -1.46 -12.85 -35.54
N ASP A 401 -0.87 -14.04 -35.61
CA ASP A 401 0.49 -14.29 -35.12
C ASP A 401 1.50 -13.92 -36.23
N THR A 402 2.21 -12.81 -36.09
CA THR A 402 3.12 -12.25 -37.06
C THR A 402 4.48 -11.91 -36.44
N ASP A 403 5.55 -11.92 -37.23
CA ASP A 403 6.89 -11.57 -36.79
C ASP A 403 7.00 -10.14 -36.25
N THR A 404 6.11 -9.24 -36.67
CA THR A 404 6.02 -7.85 -36.23
C THR A 404 4.63 -7.54 -35.71
N CYS A 405 4.47 -6.53 -34.83
CA CYS A 405 3.13 -6.11 -34.39
C CYS A 405 2.34 -5.51 -35.56
N SER A 406 1.01 -5.68 -35.54
CA SER A 406 0.09 -5.18 -36.57
C SER A 406 0.12 -3.65 -36.76
N MET A 407 0.61 -2.89 -35.75
CA MET A 407 0.74 -1.43 -35.85
C MET A 407 1.70 -0.97 -36.94
N CYS A 408 2.86 -1.63 -37.08
CA CYS A 408 3.89 -1.24 -38.03
C CYS A 408 4.01 -2.22 -39.24
N GLY A 409 3.71 -3.50 -39.04
CA GLY A 409 3.83 -4.52 -40.10
C GLY A 409 5.19 -4.51 -40.74
N ASP A 410 5.21 -4.46 -42.06
CA ASP A 410 6.46 -4.43 -42.89
C ASP A 410 7.28 -3.14 -42.71
N LEU A 411 6.69 -2.08 -42.16
CA LEU A 411 7.38 -0.81 -41.88
C LEU A 411 7.94 -0.73 -40.47
N CYS A 412 8.15 -1.87 -39.81
CA CYS A 412 8.69 -1.91 -38.46
C CYS A 412 10.10 -1.29 -38.38
N ALA A 413 10.23 -0.18 -37.67
CA ALA A 413 11.50 0.54 -37.54
C ALA A 413 12.60 -0.31 -36.93
N ILE A 414 12.26 -1.17 -35.94
CA ILE A 414 13.24 -2.08 -35.32
C ILE A 414 13.77 -3.08 -36.36
N LYS A 415 12.89 -3.71 -37.12
CA LYS A 415 13.25 -4.66 -38.17
C LYS A 415 14.13 -4.00 -39.24
N MET A 416 13.69 -2.85 -39.76
CA MET A 416 14.42 -2.09 -40.77
C MET A 416 15.81 -1.68 -40.32
N VAL A 417 15.96 -1.14 -39.13
CA VAL A 417 17.26 -0.69 -38.60
C VAL A 417 18.20 -1.88 -38.42
N ARG A 418 17.71 -2.99 -37.85
CA ARG A 418 18.49 -4.20 -37.66
C ARG A 418 19.03 -4.72 -39.00
N GLU A 419 18.18 -4.87 -40.01
CA GLU A 419 18.57 -5.31 -41.34
C GLU A 419 19.61 -4.37 -41.98
N LEU A 420 19.49 -3.07 -41.79
CA LEU A 420 20.45 -2.08 -42.32
C LEU A 420 21.85 -2.19 -41.70
N PHE A 421 21.90 -2.47 -40.37
CA PHE A 421 23.19 -2.59 -39.67
C PHE A 421 23.83 -3.95 -39.88
N GLU A 422 23.09 -5.06 -39.80
CA GLU A 422 23.57 -6.41 -40.06
C GLU A 422 24.05 -6.59 -41.52
N GLY A 423 23.30 -6.09 -42.48
CA GLY A 423 23.69 -6.10 -43.91
C GLY A 423 24.96 -5.28 -44.21
N LYS A 424 25.31 -4.30 -43.36
CA LYS A 424 26.59 -3.57 -43.48
C LYS A 424 27.77 -4.38 -42.93
N GLU A 425 27.58 -5.14 -41.86
CA GLU A 425 28.64 -5.99 -41.28
C GLU A 425 29.03 -7.16 -42.21
N GLU A 426 28.05 -7.80 -42.88
CA GLU A 426 28.32 -8.84 -43.85
C GLU A 426 29.08 -8.31 -45.07
N LYS A 427 28.70 -7.13 -45.58
CA LYS A 427 29.43 -6.47 -46.67
C LYS A 427 30.87 -6.10 -46.30
N GLN A 428 31.11 -5.66 -45.05
CA GLN A 428 32.45 -5.34 -44.57
C GLN A 428 33.32 -6.60 -44.34
N LYS A 429 32.73 -7.69 -43.85
CA LYS A 429 33.43 -8.99 -43.70
C LYS A 429 33.73 -9.63 -45.04
N GLY A 430 32.87 -9.49 -46.03
CA GLY A 430 33.09 -9.97 -47.40
C GLY A 430 34.20 -9.21 -48.14
N SER A 431 34.31 -7.89 -47.92
CA SER A 431 35.35 -7.06 -48.55
C SER A 431 36.75 -7.19 -47.92
N ARG A 432 36.88 -7.78 -46.72
CA ARG A 432 38.17 -8.09 -46.08
C ARG A 432 38.70 -9.49 -46.41
N ARG A 433 37.94 -10.30 -47.18
CA ARG A 433 38.34 -11.64 -47.64
C ARG A 433 38.65 -11.70 -49.14
N SER A 434 38.55 -10.59 -49.82
CA SER A 434 39.03 -10.41 -51.22
C SER A 434 40.28 -9.52 -51.24
#